data_7089575e3237cad78c88917b2bdc47e4
#
_entry.id   7089575e3237cad78c88917b2bdc47e4
#
_cell.length_a   1.000
_cell.length_b   1.000
_cell.length_c   1.000
_cell.angle_alpha   90.00
_cell.angle_beta   90.00
_cell.angle_gamma   90.00
#
_symmetry.space_group_name_H-M   'P 1'
#
loop_
_entity.id
_entity.type
_entity.pdbx_description
1 polymer ?
#
loop_
_entity_poly.entity_id
_entity_poly.type
_entity_poly.pdbx_seq_one_letter_code
_entity_poly.pdbx_strand_id
1 'polypeptide(L)'
;TLFPYTTLFRSFATEMTTWPTARGTGLDAVTSATPLGELSHGGIDAVSASNLDMFLGNIGGCIGEVSACAILIGGIFLILTRVISAHIPVSFLATVFVCGLIWGGLDGAIFHLCAGGVMLGAFFCATDYVTSPMLPSGKIIFGIGCGLFTMLIRLFASYPEGVSFAILLMNVLTPYIDRITEKLRY
;
A
#
# COMPACT_ATOMS: atom_id res chain seq x y z
N THR A 1 -25.38 -18.27 17.46
CA THR A 1 -25.72 -17.06 16.69
C THR A 1 -24.44 -16.42 16.18
N LEU A 2 -24.03 -16.86 15.03
CA LEU A 2 -22.89 -16.33 14.30
C LEU A 2 -23.21 -14.90 13.87
N PHE A 3 -22.28 -14.03 14.17
CA PHE A 3 -22.28 -12.59 14.01
C PHE A 3 -23.05 -12.11 12.77
N PRO A 4 -23.97 -11.11 12.90
CA PRO A 4 -24.74 -10.56 11.79
C PRO A 4 -23.88 -10.00 10.66
N TYR A 5 -22.62 -9.65 10.95
CA TYR A 5 -21.64 -9.18 10.00
C TYR A 5 -21.25 -10.22 8.93
N THR A 6 -21.16 -11.50 9.27
CA THR A 6 -20.82 -12.55 8.29
C THR A 6 -21.93 -12.79 7.28
N THR A 7 -23.19 -12.57 7.68
CA THR A 7 -24.34 -12.68 6.78
C THR A 7 -24.41 -11.48 5.84
N LEU A 8 -24.08 -10.28 6.35
CA LEU A 8 -24.03 -9.06 5.55
C LEU A 8 -22.93 -9.17 4.47
N PHE A 9 -21.74 -9.60 4.84
CA PHE A 9 -20.64 -9.82 3.89
C PHE A 9 -20.99 -10.89 2.83
N ARG A 10 -21.68 -11.95 3.20
CA ARG A 10 -22.13 -12.96 2.23
C ARG A 10 -23.19 -12.46 1.28
N SER A 11 -24.11 -11.61 1.75
CA SER A 11 -25.21 -11.09 0.93
C SER A 11 -24.72 -10.10 -0.14
N PHE A 12 -23.62 -9.40 0.12
CA PHE A 12 -23.04 -8.39 -0.78
C PHE A 12 -21.68 -8.80 -1.34
N ALA A 13 -21.32 -10.09 -1.23
CA ALA A 13 -19.99 -10.56 -1.67
C ALA A 13 -19.70 -10.23 -3.15
N THR A 14 -20.70 -10.37 -4.02
CA THR A 14 -20.58 -10.09 -5.45
C THR A 14 -20.36 -8.60 -5.71
N GLU A 15 -21.10 -7.73 -5.01
CA GLU A 15 -20.99 -6.28 -5.15
C GLU A 15 -19.69 -5.73 -4.53
N MET A 16 -19.17 -6.39 -3.48
CA MET A 16 -17.90 -6.02 -2.86
C MET A 16 -16.68 -6.44 -3.70
N THR A 17 -16.84 -7.43 -4.56
CA THR A 17 -15.76 -7.91 -5.46
C THR A 17 -15.86 -7.36 -6.87
N THR A 18 -16.94 -6.64 -7.21
CA THR A 18 -17.04 -5.92 -8.49
C THR A 18 -16.37 -4.54 -8.34
N TRP A 19 -15.27 -4.37 -9.02
CA TRP A 19 -14.56 -3.10 -9.05
C TRP A 19 -15.23 -2.13 -10.02
N PRO A 20 -15.42 -0.85 -9.64
CA PRO A 20 -15.92 0.14 -10.58
C PRO A 20 -14.95 0.31 -11.73
N THR A 21 -15.49 0.37 -12.94
CA THR A 21 -14.71 0.64 -14.15
C THR A 21 -14.13 2.05 -14.13
N ALA A 22 -13.00 2.23 -14.81
CA ALA A 22 -12.37 3.54 -14.97
C ALA A 22 -13.38 4.57 -15.52
N ARG A 23 -13.32 5.79 -15.02
CA ARG A 23 -14.19 6.90 -15.47
C ARG A 23 -14.07 7.08 -17.00
N GLY A 24 -15.20 6.99 -17.70
CA GLY A 24 -15.29 7.32 -19.12
C GLY A 24 -15.45 6.15 -20.09
N THR A 25 -15.43 4.90 -19.65
CA THR A 25 -15.57 3.74 -20.54
C THR A 25 -17.01 3.38 -20.90
N GLY A 26 -18.02 3.98 -20.27
CA GLY A 26 -19.44 3.80 -20.61
C GLY A 26 -19.99 2.37 -20.55
N LEU A 27 -19.22 1.43 -20.03
CA LEU A 27 -19.58 0.03 -19.91
C LEU A 27 -20.05 -0.24 -18.48
N ASP A 28 -21.28 -0.74 -18.33
CA ASP A 28 -21.79 -1.26 -17.08
C ASP A 28 -20.99 -2.51 -16.68
N ALA A 29 -20.32 -2.42 -15.52
CA ALA A 29 -19.73 -3.52 -14.78
C ALA A 29 -18.90 -4.54 -15.61
N VAL A 30 -17.72 -4.14 -16.04
CA VAL A 30 -16.68 -5.09 -16.41
C VAL A 30 -15.81 -5.34 -15.17
N THR A 31 -15.72 -6.60 -14.74
CA THR A 31 -14.74 -7.04 -13.75
C THR A 31 -13.35 -6.93 -14.38
N SER A 32 -12.68 -5.79 -14.27
CA SER A 32 -11.29 -5.68 -14.67
C SER A 32 -10.40 -6.12 -13.51
N ALA A 33 -9.35 -6.88 -13.80
CA ALA A 33 -8.33 -7.19 -12.83
C ALA A 33 -7.65 -5.88 -12.38
N THR A 34 -7.31 -5.78 -11.11
CA THR A 34 -6.49 -4.65 -10.65
C THR A 34 -5.11 -4.70 -11.34
N PRO A 35 -4.41 -3.57 -11.54
CA PRO A 35 -3.09 -3.57 -12.17
C PRO A 35 -2.09 -4.54 -11.49
N LEU A 36 -2.20 -4.71 -10.18
CA LEU A 36 -1.41 -5.71 -9.44
C LEU A 36 -1.84 -7.15 -9.72
N GLY A 37 -3.12 -7.39 -9.97
CA GLY A 37 -3.63 -8.69 -10.40
C GLY A 37 -3.12 -9.05 -11.79
N GLU A 38 -3.10 -8.10 -12.72
CA GLU A 38 -2.52 -8.28 -14.07
C GLU A 38 -1.02 -8.59 -13.98
N LEU A 39 -0.28 -7.88 -13.13
CA LEU A 39 1.13 -8.14 -12.88
C LEU A 39 1.38 -9.58 -12.40
N SER A 40 0.57 -10.08 -11.48
CA SER A 40 0.76 -11.42 -10.90
C SER A 40 0.53 -12.55 -11.90
N HIS A 41 -0.26 -12.32 -12.94
CA HIS A 41 -0.58 -13.31 -13.96
C HIS A 41 0.27 -13.23 -15.23
N GLY A 42 0.82 -12.05 -15.58
CA GLY A 42 1.50 -11.87 -16.85
C GLY A 42 2.77 -11.02 -16.85
N GLY A 43 3.23 -10.57 -15.69
CA GLY A 43 4.38 -9.67 -15.58
C GLY A 43 4.07 -8.20 -15.95
N ILE A 44 5.11 -7.35 -15.96
CA ILE A 44 4.95 -5.90 -16.22
C ILE A 44 4.37 -5.61 -17.61
N ASP A 45 4.68 -6.44 -18.59
CA ASP A 45 4.21 -6.28 -19.97
C ASP A 45 2.69 -6.57 -20.13
N ALA A 46 2.08 -7.24 -19.18
CA ALA A 46 0.65 -7.55 -19.19
C ALA A 46 -0.22 -6.45 -18.56
N VAL A 47 0.39 -5.45 -17.96
CA VAL A 47 -0.33 -4.36 -17.30
C VAL A 47 -0.86 -3.39 -18.35
N SER A 48 -2.19 -3.31 -18.45
CA SER A 48 -2.89 -2.44 -19.42
C SER A 48 -2.90 -0.97 -19.02
N ALA A 49 -2.73 -0.68 -17.73
CA ALA A 49 -2.82 0.66 -17.17
C ALA A 49 -1.50 1.42 -17.25
N SER A 50 -1.55 2.66 -17.76
CA SER A 50 -0.39 3.56 -17.74
C SER A 50 -0.07 4.04 -16.31
N ASN A 51 1.21 4.27 -16.00
CA ASN A 51 1.65 4.85 -14.73
C ASN A 51 0.96 6.21 -14.43
N LEU A 52 0.65 7.01 -15.47
CA LEU A 52 -0.09 8.26 -15.35
C LEU A 52 -1.55 8.04 -14.96
N ASP A 53 -2.21 7.03 -15.51
CA ASP A 53 -3.59 6.71 -15.17
C ASP A 53 -3.71 6.21 -13.74
N MET A 54 -2.74 5.43 -13.26
CA MET A 54 -2.66 5.01 -11.86
C MET A 54 -2.42 6.20 -10.92
N PHE A 55 -1.57 7.14 -11.30
CA PHE A 55 -1.31 8.34 -10.51
C PHE A 55 -2.55 9.24 -10.40
N LEU A 56 -3.25 9.47 -11.50
CA LEU A 56 -4.46 10.30 -11.54
C LEU A 56 -5.71 9.59 -11.03
N GLY A 57 -5.76 8.25 -11.10
CA GLY A 57 -6.88 7.45 -10.65
C GLY A 57 -7.89 7.10 -11.74
N ASN A 58 -7.45 7.00 -12.99
CA ASN A 58 -8.27 6.53 -14.12
C ASN A 58 -8.24 5.01 -14.27
N ILE A 59 -8.13 4.28 -13.17
CA ILE A 59 -8.08 2.82 -13.11
C ILE A 59 -9.23 2.26 -12.28
N GLY A 60 -9.58 1.01 -12.52
CA GLY A 60 -10.47 0.25 -11.64
C GLY A 60 -9.72 -0.15 -10.37
N GLY A 61 -10.38 -0.04 -9.21
CA GLY A 61 -9.76 -0.42 -7.95
C GLY A 61 -10.64 -0.12 -6.73
N CYS A 62 -10.13 -0.43 -5.55
CA CYS A 62 -10.83 -0.18 -4.28
C CYS A 62 -11.01 1.32 -4.02
N ILE A 63 -12.13 1.64 -3.38
CA ILE A 63 -12.40 3.01 -2.93
C ILE A 63 -11.28 3.43 -1.95
N GLY A 64 -10.62 4.55 -2.22
CA GLY A 64 -9.58 5.12 -1.36
C GLY A 64 -8.14 4.82 -1.79
N GLU A 65 -7.91 3.92 -2.76
CA GLU A 65 -6.55 3.64 -3.26
C GLU A 65 -6.37 3.91 -4.77
N VAL A 66 -7.45 4.27 -5.46
CA VAL A 66 -7.46 4.46 -6.92
C VAL A 66 -6.55 5.60 -7.35
N SER A 67 -6.52 6.73 -6.63
CA SER A 67 -5.71 7.90 -6.99
C SER A 67 -4.55 8.11 -6.04
N ALA A 68 -3.33 7.77 -6.49
CA ALA A 68 -2.12 8.03 -5.73
C ALA A 68 -1.91 9.54 -5.48
N CYS A 69 -2.30 10.40 -6.42
CA CYS A 69 -2.22 11.85 -6.29
C CYS A 69 -3.09 12.38 -5.13
N ALA A 70 -4.34 11.94 -5.03
CA ALA A 70 -5.24 12.36 -3.96
C ALA A 70 -4.73 11.92 -2.58
N ILE A 71 -4.23 10.69 -2.47
CA ILE A 71 -3.64 10.15 -1.24
C ILE A 71 -2.40 10.96 -0.84
N LEU A 72 -1.55 11.30 -1.82
CA LEU A 72 -0.33 12.07 -1.59
C LEU A 72 -0.66 13.50 -1.09
N ILE A 73 -1.67 14.15 -1.66
CA ILE A 73 -2.14 15.46 -1.19
C ILE A 73 -2.62 15.36 0.26
N GLY A 74 -3.45 14.36 0.58
CA GLY A 74 -3.93 14.11 1.94
C GLY A 74 -2.78 13.79 2.91
N GLY A 75 -1.83 12.95 2.51
CA GLY A 75 -0.66 12.60 3.30
C GLY A 75 0.26 13.80 3.58
N ILE A 76 0.53 14.64 2.57
CA ILE A 76 1.30 15.88 2.74
C ILE A 76 0.57 16.82 3.70
N PHE A 77 -0.74 16.97 3.55
CA PHE A 77 -1.53 17.78 4.47
C PHE A 77 -1.36 17.33 5.93
N LEU A 78 -1.42 16.01 6.20
CA LEU A 78 -1.23 15.47 7.54
C LEU A 78 0.19 15.68 8.08
N ILE A 79 1.21 15.65 7.23
CA ILE A 79 2.59 15.95 7.62
C ILE A 79 2.74 17.44 7.94
N LEU A 80 2.19 18.34 7.12
CA LEU A 80 2.25 19.79 7.32
C LEU A 80 1.53 20.22 8.60
N THR A 81 0.39 19.61 8.88
CA THR A 81 -0.36 19.82 10.13
C THR A 81 0.27 19.13 11.34
N ARG A 82 1.40 18.43 11.16
CA ARG A 82 2.13 17.68 12.20
C ARG A 82 1.29 16.60 12.89
N VAL A 83 0.24 16.14 12.25
CA VAL A 83 -0.55 15.01 12.74
C VAL A 83 0.26 13.72 12.63
N ILE A 84 1.02 13.54 11.56
CA ILE A 84 1.89 12.38 11.36
C ILE A 84 3.35 12.80 11.17
N SER A 85 4.28 11.92 11.54
CA SER A 85 5.71 12.14 11.30
C SER A 85 6.11 11.61 9.91
N ALA A 86 6.90 12.37 9.17
CA ALA A 86 7.34 12.00 7.82
C ALA A 86 8.29 10.79 7.77
N HIS A 87 8.86 10.36 8.90
CA HIS A 87 9.88 9.30 8.95
C HIS A 87 9.38 7.96 8.40
N ILE A 88 8.17 7.53 8.79
CA ILE A 88 7.59 6.25 8.34
C ILE A 88 7.22 6.30 6.86
N PRO A 89 6.39 7.27 6.38
CA PRO A 89 6.03 7.31 4.96
C PRO A 89 7.23 7.40 4.04
N VAL A 90 8.19 8.28 4.36
CA VAL A 90 9.37 8.48 3.53
C VAL A 90 10.24 7.22 3.47
N SER A 91 10.53 6.58 4.60
CA SER A 91 11.34 5.36 4.63
C SER A 91 10.63 4.18 3.95
N PHE A 92 9.32 4.06 4.13
CA PHE A 92 8.52 3.01 3.48
C PHE A 92 8.53 3.17 1.95
N LEU A 93 8.13 4.35 1.46
CA LEU A 93 8.07 4.63 0.02
C LEU A 93 9.44 4.57 -0.65
N ALA A 94 10.49 5.09 0.03
CA ALA A 94 11.86 4.98 -0.46
C ALA A 94 12.31 3.52 -0.62
N THR A 95 11.98 2.66 0.34
CA THR A 95 12.32 1.23 0.26
C THR A 95 11.59 0.53 -0.89
N VAL A 96 10.28 0.79 -1.05
CA VAL A 96 9.50 0.24 -2.17
C VAL A 96 10.06 0.74 -3.50
N PHE A 97 10.42 2.02 -3.59
CA PHE A 97 11.02 2.61 -4.79
C PHE A 97 12.34 1.93 -5.15
N VAL A 98 13.26 1.80 -4.19
CA VAL A 98 14.57 1.18 -4.41
C VAL A 98 14.41 -0.29 -4.82
N CYS A 99 13.56 -1.05 -4.15
CA CYS A 99 13.28 -2.43 -4.52
C CYS A 99 12.66 -2.54 -5.91
N GLY A 100 11.69 -1.69 -6.23
CA GLY A 100 11.07 -1.63 -7.56
C GLY A 100 12.06 -1.28 -8.65
N LEU A 101 13.03 -0.39 -8.36
CA LEU A 101 14.08 -0.01 -9.29
C LEU A 101 15.05 -1.16 -9.60
N ILE A 102 15.35 -2.00 -8.62
CA ILE A 102 16.22 -3.18 -8.80
C ILE A 102 15.54 -4.23 -9.69
N TRP A 103 14.22 -4.43 -9.55
CA TRP A 103 13.50 -5.50 -10.25
C TRP A 103 12.89 -5.10 -11.59
N GLY A 104 12.41 -3.87 -11.74
CA GLY A 104 11.67 -3.41 -12.92
C GLY A 104 12.15 -2.08 -13.50
N GLY A 105 13.32 -1.59 -13.09
CA GLY A 105 13.81 -0.28 -13.51
C GLY A 105 12.91 0.87 -13.02
N LEU A 106 13.01 2.02 -13.71
CA LEU A 106 12.28 3.21 -13.28
C LEU A 106 10.75 3.05 -13.39
N ASP A 107 10.28 2.43 -14.47
CA ASP A 107 8.85 2.19 -14.69
C ASP A 107 8.28 1.22 -13.65
N GLY A 108 9.02 0.16 -13.31
CA GLY A 108 8.65 -0.77 -12.24
C GLY A 108 8.60 -0.10 -10.87
N ALA A 109 9.55 0.80 -10.57
CA ALA A 109 9.56 1.53 -9.31
C ALA A 109 8.32 2.45 -9.17
N ILE A 110 7.99 3.20 -10.22
CA ILE A 110 6.80 4.06 -10.25
C ILE A 110 5.53 3.22 -10.16
N PHE A 111 5.48 2.11 -10.90
CA PHE A 111 4.37 1.17 -10.85
C PHE A 111 4.12 0.68 -9.42
N HIS A 112 5.14 0.14 -8.73
CA HIS A 112 5.00 -0.40 -7.38
C HIS A 112 4.60 0.65 -6.34
N LEU A 113 4.95 1.91 -6.55
CA LEU A 113 4.50 3.02 -5.71
C LEU A 113 3.03 3.38 -5.93
N CYS A 114 2.59 3.44 -7.20
CA CYS A 114 1.24 3.88 -7.57
C CYS A 114 0.22 2.75 -7.53
N ALA A 115 0.66 1.49 -7.68
CA ALA A 115 -0.22 0.34 -7.72
C ALA A 115 -0.61 -0.15 -6.33
N GLY A 116 -1.91 -0.39 -6.14
CA GLY A 116 -2.50 -0.90 -4.90
C GLY A 116 -2.36 0.04 -3.69
N GLY A 117 -2.52 -0.53 -2.51
CA GLY A 117 -2.62 0.22 -1.26
C GLY A 117 -1.29 0.73 -0.66
N VAL A 118 -0.16 0.76 -1.38
CA VAL A 118 1.14 1.20 -0.81
C VAL A 118 1.09 2.64 -0.32
N MET A 119 0.58 3.56 -1.13
CA MET A 119 0.45 4.96 -0.73
C MET A 119 -0.49 5.12 0.47
N LEU A 120 -1.66 4.48 0.43
CA LEU A 120 -2.61 4.48 1.54
C LEU A 120 -1.97 3.87 2.80
N GLY A 121 -1.32 2.73 2.66
CA GLY A 121 -0.64 2.03 3.75
C GLY A 121 0.46 2.87 4.38
N ALA A 122 1.30 3.54 3.57
CA ALA A 122 2.42 4.33 4.06
C ALA A 122 1.99 5.59 4.81
N PHE A 123 0.97 6.32 4.32
CA PHE A 123 0.56 7.58 4.94
C PHE A 123 -0.47 7.43 6.04
N PHE A 124 -1.38 6.47 5.96
CA PHE A 124 -2.52 6.37 6.87
C PHE A 124 -2.46 5.16 7.79
N CYS A 125 -2.04 3.99 7.29
CA CYS A 125 -2.06 2.77 8.10
C CYS A 125 -0.78 2.57 8.93
N ALA A 126 0.39 2.79 8.33
CA ALA A 126 1.68 2.58 9.01
C ALA A 126 2.03 3.70 10.00
N THR A 127 1.35 4.82 9.95
CA THR A 127 1.57 5.99 10.82
C THR A 127 0.67 6.01 12.05
N ASP A 128 0.01 4.91 12.37
CA ASP A 128 -0.85 4.81 13.55
C ASP A 128 -0.04 5.03 14.84
N TYR A 129 -0.57 5.89 15.73
CA TYR A 129 0.09 6.25 16.99
C TYR A 129 0.24 5.10 17.97
N VAL A 130 -0.65 4.12 17.91
CA VAL A 130 -0.70 3.02 18.89
C VAL A 130 0.32 1.94 18.59
N THR A 131 0.52 1.66 17.30
CA THR A 131 1.31 0.51 16.85
C THR A 131 2.68 0.88 16.29
N SER A 132 2.92 2.16 15.99
CA SER A 132 4.21 2.62 15.45
C SER A 132 5.26 2.87 16.54
N PRO A 133 6.57 2.70 16.25
CA PRO A 133 7.65 2.97 17.18
C PRO A 133 7.67 4.42 17.67
N MET A 134 8.15 4.61 18.91
CA MET A 134 8.20 5.94 19.54
C MET A 134 9.35 6.79 19.00
N LEU A 135 10.54 6.20 18.83
CA LEU A 135 11.76 6.91 18.46
C LEU A 135 11.84 7.15 16.94
N PRO A 136 12.40 8.29 16.49
CA PRO A 136 12.58 8.55 15.05
C PRO A 136 13.39 7.49 14.33
N SER A 137 14.46 6.97 14.96
CA SER A 137 15.25 5.86 14.42
C SER A 137 14.43 4.57 14.31
N GLY A 138 13.59 4.27 15.29
CA GLY A 138 12.66 3.15 15.26
C GLY A 138 11.63 3.28 14.12
N LYS A 139 11.12 4.49 13.89
CA LYS A 139 10.18 4.78 12.79
C LYS A 139 10.81 4.53 11.41
N ILE A 140 12.09 4.86 11.24
CA ILE A 140 12.82 4.60 9.98
C ILE A 140 12.99 3.09 9.77
N ILE A 141 13.43 2.36 10.80
CA ILE A 141 13.59 0.89 10.73
C ILE A 141 12.24 0.22 10.43
N PHE A 142 11.19 0.66 11.08
CA PHE A 142 9.83 0.18 10.88
C PHE A 142 9.37 0.39 9.43
N GLY A 143 9.56 1.61 8.89
CA GLY A 143 9.18 1.92 7.51
C GLY A 143 9.99 1.11 6.48
N ILE A 144 11.30 0.95 6.69
CA ILE A 144 12.15 0.07 5.84
C ILE A 144 11.63 -1.37 5.89
N GLY A 145 11.33 -1.88 7.08
CA GLY A 145 10.78 -3.22 7.24
C GLY A 145 9.44 -3.41 6.52
N CYS A 146 8.51 -2.47 6.68
CA CYS A 146 7.23 -2.49 5.95
C CYS A 146 7.44 -2.51 4.43
N GLY A 147 8.36 -1.68 3.90
CA GLY A 147 8.66 -1.64 2.48
C GLY A 147 9.27 -2.95 1.96
N LEU A 148 10.22 -3.50 2.68
CA LEU A 148 10.85 -4.78 2.33
C LEU A 148 9.85 -5.94 2.33
N PHE A 149 9.05 -6.09 3.38
CA PHE A 149 8.05 -7.15 3.45
C PHE A 149 6.97 -6.99 2.38
N THR A 150 6.53 -5.75 2.10
CA THR A 150 5.60 -5.49 1.01
C THR A 150 6.14 -5.97 -0.32
N MET A 151 7.39 -5.62 -0.66
CA MET A 151 8.01 -6.04 -1.91
C MET A 151 8.30 -7.54 -1.95
N LEU A 152 8.73 -8.14 -0.85
CA LEU A 152 8.88 -9.59 -0.74
C LEU A 152 7.58 -10.33 -1.03
N ILE A 153 6.47 -9.90 -0.42
CA ILE A 153 5.16 -10.51 -0.65
C ILE A 153 4.72 -10.33 -2.10
N ARG A 154 4.88 -9.14 -2.67
CA ARG A 154 4.51 -8.85 -4.07
C ARG A 154 5.28 -9.67 -5.09
N LEU A 155 6.56 -9.92 -4.83
CA LEU A 155 7.45 -10.61 -5.78
C LEU A 155 7.41 -12.13 -5.64
N PHE A 156 7.23 -12.65 -4.43
CA PHE A 156 7.37 -14.07 -4.13
C PHE A 156 6.09 -14.77 -3.69
N ALA A 157 5.09 -14.04 -3.22
CA ALA A 157 3.84 -14.62 -2.79
C ALA A 157 2.74 -14.48 -3.84
N SER A 158 1.73 -15.35 -3.76
CA SER A 158 0.55 -15.30 -4.63
C SER A 158 -0.41 -14.14 -4.29
N TYR A 159 -0.06 -13.32 -3.30
CA TYR A 159 -0.87 -12.16 -2.89
C TYR A 159 -0.33 -10.88 -3.52
N PRO A 160 -1.09 -10.25 -4.43
CA PRO A 160 -0.59 -9.08 -5.15
C PRO A 160 -0.38 -7.84 -4.27
N GLU A 161 -1.14 -7.66 -3.20
CA GLU A 161 -1.08 -6.42 -2.41
C GLU A 161 0.01 -6.42 -1.33
N GLY A 162 0.01 -7.37 -0.42
CA GLY A 162 1.02 -7.56 0.63
C GLY A 162 1.16 -6.46 1.69
N VAL A 163 0.67 -5.24 1.47
CA VAL A 163 0.89 -4.07 2.33
C VAL A 163 0.32 -4.28 3.73
N SER A 164 -0.92 -4.75 3.82
CA SER A 164 -1.60 -4.98 5.09
C SER A 164 -0.88 -6.02 5.94
N PHE A 165 -0.41 -7.11 5.32
CA PHE A 165 0.35 -8.15 5.99
C PHE A 165 1.72 -7.66 6.45
N ALA A 166 2.40 -6.84 5.63
CA ALA A 166 3.68 -6.25 5.98
C ALA A 166 3.57 -5.34 7.20
N ILE A 167 2.56 -4.46 7.25
CA ILE A 167 2.30 -3.57 8.39
C ILE A 167 1.96 -4.39 9.63
N LEU A 168 1.09 -5.39 9.52
CA LEU A 168 0.70 -6.24 10.64
C LEU A 168 1.91 -6.98 11.23
N LEU A 169 2.77 -7.52 10.40
CA LEU A 169 3.98 -8.21 10.82
C LEU A 169 4.95 -7.27 11.52
N MET A 170 5.14 -6.07 10.96
CA MET A 170 6.00 -5.06 11.56
C MET A 170 5.44 -4.51 12.89
N ASN A 171 4.12 -4.41 13.03
CA ASN A 171 3.48 -4.02 14.29
C ASN A 171 3.80 -5.02 15.43
N VAL A 172 3.85 -6.32 15.12
CA VAL A 172 4.28 -7.34 16.09
C VAL A 172 5.75 -7.16 16.48
N LEU A 173 6.60 -6.67 15.58
CA LEU A 173 8.02 -6.44 15.82
C LEU A 173 8.32 -5.11 16.51
N THR A 174 7.36 -4.19 16.58
CA THR A 174 7.54 -2.84 17.16
C THR A 174 8.17 -2.85 18.57
N PRO A 175 7.75 -3.71 19.52
CA PRO A 175 8.36 -3.72 20.86
C PRO A 175 9.85 -4.09 20.84
N TYR A 176 10.28 -4.91 19.88
CA TYR A 176 11.69 -5.27 19.72
C TYR A 176 12.48 -4.12 19.09
N ILE A 177 11.90 -3.42 18.12
CA ILE A 177 12.48 -2.24 17.48
C ILE A 177 12.70 -1.15 18.52
N ASP A 178 11.73 -0.89 19.38
CA ASP A 178 11.83 0.13 20.43
C ASP A 178 12.96 -0.22 21.42
N ARG A 179 13.05 -1.47 21.87
CA ARG A 179 14.14 -1.92 22.75
C ARG A 179 15.54 -1.75 22.12
N ILE A 180 15.67 -2.04 20.84
CA ILE A 180 16.95 -1.90 20.12
C ILE A 180 17.31 -0.42 19.98
N THR A 181 16.35 0.40 19.59
CA THR A 181 16.58 1.83 19.37
C THR A 181 16.82 2.61 20.65
N GLU A 182 16.22 2.22 21.76
CA GLU A 182 16.53 2.75 23.09
C GLU A 182 17.98 2.44 23.51
N LYS A 183 18.44 1.21 23.30
CA LYS A 183 19.83 0.82 23.63
C LYS A 183 20.87 1.55 22.77
N LEU A 184 20.55 1.91 21.54
CA LEU A 184 21.44 2.65 20.65
C LEU A 184 21.53 4.14 20.99
N ARG A 185 20.62 4.64 21.81
CA ARG A 185 20.58 6.06 22.22
C ARG A 185 21.46 6.34 23.45
N TYR A 186 21.76 5.32 24.25
CA TYR A 186 22.65 5.36 25.42
C TYR A 186 24.01 4.72 25.08
#